data_d460effab3f843cfac2e8314c7c3093c
#
_entry.id   d460effab3f843cfac2e8314c7c3093c
#
_cell.length_a   1.000
_cell.length_b   1.000
_cell.length_c   1.000
_cell.angle_alpha   90.00
_cell.angle_beta   90.00
_cell.angle_gamma   90.00
#
_symmetry.space_group_name_H-M   'P 1'
#
loop_
_entity.id
_entity.type
_entity.pdbx_description
1 polymer ?
#
loop_
_entity_poly.entity_id
_entity_poly.type
_entity_poly.pdbx_seq_one_letter_code
_entity_poly.pdbx_strand_id
1 'polypeptide(L)'
;ATKSPYLIATSTIGYVQVRPCPALAMKVIRLPAIHHDGNAVLVSGQLGHILVDAGTSWYQSLQVERIRGQINDASIDRILLTSRRFPVSGGALHIAQAFGDVPIHIHCDGQSAMETGDFFTTWASRFDSDMPQTPTVEVEENEIIPLGDGELQAIALPGHSPDGLGYHIPHLSTLIVGTLLPRADRPTRWDLPGGSLLDIVASFQTMKRMNLKSIVPLQGPAIRGQEHIQEVLSRHLDFFLEAVNNDGQPPTSWHRPAATALWLTPLAPWPLKEQESV
;
A
#
# COMPACT_ATOMS: atom_id res chain seq x y z
N ALA A 1 43.23 8.53 -75.57
CA ALA A 1 41.89 8.24 -75.13
C ALA A 1 41.91 7.13 -74.06
N THR A 2 41.91 7.50 -72.81
CA THR A 2 41.88 6.53 -71.71
C THR A 2 40.69 6.79 -70.84
N LYS A 3 39.76 5.81 -70.81
CA LYS A 3 38.60 5.80 -69.96
C LYS A 3 39.00 5.30 -68.55
N SER A 4 38.72 6.07 -67.53
CA SER A 4 38.75 5.65 -66.17
C SER A 4 37.34 5.14 -65.74
N PRO A 5 37.20 3.98 -65.06
CA PRO A 5 35.92 3.55 -64.50
C PRO A 5 35.89 3.90 -63.02
N TYR A 6 34.98 4.76 -62.62
CA TYR A 6 34.61 4.95 -61.23
C TYR A 6 33.67 3.81 -60.83
N LEU A 7 34.13 2.98 -59.89
CA LEU A 7 33.32 2.02 -59.17
C LEU A 7 32.55 2.76 -58.05
N ILE A 8 31.23 2.83 -58.20
CA ILE A 8 30.33 3.29 -57.14
C ILE A 8 30.07 2.09 -56.23
N ALA A 9 30.67 2.11 -55.04
CA ALA A 9 30.32 1.16 -54.02
C ALA A 9 28.97 1.55 -53.39
N THR A 10 27.92 0.83 -53.66
CA THR A 10 26.62 0.92 -52.97
C THR A 10 26.77 0.25 -51.61
N SER A 11 26.85 1.04 -50.52
CA SER A 11 26.77 0.57 -49.16
C SER A 11 25.34 0.16 -48.86
N THR A 12 25.10 -1.17 -48.76
CA THR A 12 23.84 -1.72 -48.27
C THR A 12 23.81 -1.51 -46.76
N ILE A 13 23.04 -0.50 -46.31
CA ILE A 13 22.75 -0.30 -44.88
C ILE A 13 21.84 -1.45 -44.45
N GLY A 14 22.41 -2.47 -43.82
CA GLY A 14 21.65 -3.55 -43.20
C GLY A 14 20.86 -2.98 -42.03
N TYR A 15 19.54 -2.93 -42.16
CA TYR A 15 18.65 -2.70 -41.02
C TYR A 15 18.76 -3.89 -40.08
N VAL A 16 19.42 -3.69 -38.93
CA VAL A 16 19.34 -4.62 -37.82
C VAL A 16 17.92 -4.50 -37.28
N GLN A 17 17.08 -5.47 -37.58
CA GLN A 17 15.80 -5.63 -36.89
C GLN A 17 16.12 -5.93 -35.41
N VAL A 18 16.11 -4.91 -34.59
CA VAL A 18 16.07 -5.09 -33.14
C VAL A 18 14.71 -5.73 -32.86
N ARG A 19 14.68 -7.04 -32.62
CA ARG A 19 13.49 -7.67 -32.07
C ARG A 19 13.25 -7.01 -30.73
N PRO A 20 12.08 -6.39 -30.48
CA PRO A 20 11.79 -5.94 -29.14
C PRO A 20 11.90 -7.16 -28.22
N CYS A 21 12.73 -7.05 -27.20
CA CYS A 21 12.73 -8.00 -26.09
C CYS A 21 11.26 -8.11 -25.63
N PRO A 22 10.69 -9.32 -25.41
CA PRO A 22 9.33 -9.41 -24.93
C PRO A 22 9.27 -8.54 -23.67
N ALA A 23 8.44 -7.47 -23.74
CA ALA A 23 8.27 -6.53 -22.65
C ALA A 23 7.95 -7.37 -21.40
N LEU A 24 8.81 -7.31 -20.38
CA LEU A 24 8.48 -7.92 -19.10
C LEU A 24 7.20 -7.22 -18.63
N ALA A 25 6.09 -7.95 -18.66
CA ALA A 25 4.83 -7.41 -18.16
C ALA A 25 5.00 -7.04 -16.69
N MET A 26 4.48 -5.88 -16.28
CA MET A 26 4.51 -5.41 -14.89
C MET A 26 4.11 -6.55 -13.93
N LYS A 27 4.92 -6.77 -12.92
CA LYS A 27 4.74 -7.83 -11.93
C LYS A 27 4.38 -7.23 -10.57
N VAL A 28 3.30 -7.71 -9.98
CA VAL A 28 2.84 -7.31 -8.65
C VAL A 28 2.95 -8.50 -7.71
N ILE A 29 3.83 -8.40 -6.73
CA ILE A 29 4.14 -9.48 -5.78
C ILE A 29 3.76 -9.03 -4.39
N ARG A 30 2.76 -9.66 -3.81
CA ARG A 30 2.45 -9.49 -2.40
C ARG A 30 3.46 -10.26 -1.56
N LEU A 31 4.16 -9.57 -0.69
CA LEU A 31 4.96 -10.14 0.40
C LEU A 31 4.04 -10.26 1.63
N PRO A 32 3.65 -11.48 2.01
CA PRO A 32 2.64 -11.67 3.04
C PRO A 32 3.06 -11.09 4.38
N ALA A 33 2.11 -10.47 5.06
CA ALA A 33 2.26 -9.97 6.43
C ALA A 33 2.76 -11.07 7.38
N ILE A 34 3.63 -10.70 8.31
CA ILE A 34 4.15 -11.57 9.37
C ILE A 34 3.58 -11.07 10.69
N HIS A 35 2.80 -11.89 11.37
CA HIS A 35 2.13 -11.52 12.63
C HIS A 35 1.34 -10.22 12.52
N HIS A 36 1.88 -9.12 13.07
CA HIS A 36 1.22 -7.81 13.12
C HIS A 36 1.62 -6.87 11.98
N ASP A 37 2.52 -7.29 11.08
CA ASP A 37 2.87 -6.50 9.90
C ASP A 37 1.67 -6.29 8.99
N GLY A 38 1.75 -5.23 8.17
CA GLY A 38 1.02 -5.15 6.92
C GLY A 38 1.65 -6.01 5.83
N ASN A 39 0.86 -6.38 4.82
CA ASN A 39 1.41 -6.86 3.56
C ASN A 39 2.30 -5.76 2.95
N ALA A 40 3.50 -6.11 2.50
CA ALA A 40 4.22 -5.27 1.58
C ALA A 40 3.98 -5.75 0.15
N VAL A 41 4.03 -4.84 -0.81
CA VAL A 41 3.79 -5.18 -2.22
C VAL A 41 4.95 -4.67 -3.07
N LEU A 42 5.65 -5.59 -3.70
CA LEU A 42 6.70 -5.26 -4.66
C LEU A 42 6.08 -5.15 -6.05
N VAL A 43 6.19 -3.99 -6.66
CA VAL A 43 5.73 -3.72 -8.03
C VAL A 43 6.96 -3.52 -8.90
N SER A 44 7.11 -4.37 -9.91
CA SER A 44 8.24 -4.36 -10.83
C SER A 44 7.76 -4.07 -12.24
N GLY A 45 8.37 -3.11 -12.90
CA GLY A 45 8.14 -2.76 -14.30
C GLY A 45 9.44 -2.57 -15.06
N GLN A 46 9.35 -2.06 -16.28
CA GLN A 46 10.53 -1.86 -17.14
C GLN A 46 11.48 -0.79 -16.60
N LEU A 47 10.98 0.21 -15.85
CA LEU A 47 11.78 1.29 -15.30
C LEU A 47 12.35 1.00 -13.91
N GLY A 48 11.99 -0.14 -13.29
CA GLY A 48 12.54 -0.52 -12.01
C GLY A 48 11.56 -1.19 -11.06
N HIS A 49 11.82 -1.05 -9.76
CA HIS A 49 11.10 -1.73 -8.70
C HIS A 49 10.63 -0.74 -7.62
N ILE A 50 9.37 -0.80 -7.27
CA ILE A 50 8.77 0.02 -6.19
C ILE A 50 8.28 -0.91 -5.10
N LEU A 51 8.59 -0.58 -3.85
CA LEU A 51 8.00 -1.23 -2.69
C LEU A 51 6.85 -0.38 -2.16
N VAL A 52 5.67 -0.96 -2.02
CA VAL A 52 4.54 -0.35 -1.33
C VAL A 52 4.40 -0.99 0.04
N ASP A 53 4.50 -0.18 1.09
CA ASP A 53 4.57 -0.55 2.49
C ASP A 53 5.80 -1.38 2.88
N ALA A 54 6.16 -1.32 4.15
CA ALA A 54 7.44 -1.84 4.65
C ALA A 54 7.30 -2.82 5.83
N GLY A 55 6.10 -2.95 6.40
CA GLY A 55 5.89 -3.71 7.64
C GLY A 55 6.38 -2.98 8.89
N THR A 56 6.44 -3.69 10.02
CA THR A 56 7.00 -3.19 11.27
C THR A 56 8.54 -3.24 11.24
N SER A 57 9.18 -2.57 12.20
CA SER A 57 10.64 -2.71 12.41
C SER A 57 11.05 -4.10 12.93
N TRP A 58 10.12 -4.90 13.41
CA TRP A 58 10.43 -6.22 13.98
C TRP A 58 10.94 -7.25 12.97
N TYR A 59 10.45 -7.16 11.72
CA TYR A 59 10.77 -8.12 10.66
C TYR A 59 11.51 -7.47 9.49
N GLN A 60 12.03 -6.26 9.66
CA GLN A 60 12.64 -5.45 8.62
C GLN A 60 13.79 -6.18 7.88
N SER A 61 14.66 -6.91 8.59
CA SER A 61 15.76 -7.66 7.97
C SER A 61 15.27 -8.84 7.13
N LEU A 62 14.27 -9.58 7.63
CA LEU A 62 13.64 -10.65 6.86
C LEU A 62 12.91 -10.07 5.63
N GLN A 63 12.33 -8.89 5.74
CA GLN A 63 11.68 -8.24 4.60
C GLN A 63 12.70 -7.84 3.53
N VAL A 64 13.89 -7.36 3.90
CA VAL A 64 15.00 -7.09 2.97
C VAL A 64 15.39 -8.36 2.20
N GLU A 65 15.56 -9.50 2.90
CA GLU A 65 15.87 -10.78 2.26
C GLU A 65 14.78 -11.22 1.29
N ARG A 66 13.51 -11.06 1.68
CA ARG A 66 12.36 -11.41 0.83
C ARG A 66 12.29 -10.55 -0.43
N ILE A 67 12.56 -9.24 -0.32
CA ILE A 67 12.62 -8.34 -1.47
C ILE A 67 13.77 -8.74 -2.39
N ARG A 68 14.99 -8.91 -1.87
CA ARG A 68 16.16 -9.34 -2.66
C ARG A 68 15.91 -10.63 -3.43
N GLY A 69 15.29 -11.61 -2.78
CA GLY A 69 14.91 -12.87 -3.43
C GLY A 69 13.90 -12.74 -4.57
N GLN A 70 13.17 -11.63 -4.66
CA GLN A 70 12.21 -11.39 -5.76
C GLN A 70 12.82 -10.63 -6.94
N ILE A 71 13.83 -9.80 -6.71
CA ILE A 71 14.44 -8.93 -7.71
C ILE A 71 15.88 -9.31 -8.08
N ASN A 72 16.30 -10.53 -7.71
CA ASN A 72 17.64 -11.07 -8.02
C ASN A 72 18.76 -10.10 -7.60
N ASP A 73 18.69 -9.60 -6.38
CA ASP A 73 19.63 -8.63 -5.79
C ASP A 73 19.74 -7.28 -6.53
N ALA A 74 18.80 -6.96 -7.43
CA ALA A 74 18.65 -5.59 -7.92
C ALA A 74 18.25 -4.63 -6.79
N SER A 75 18.23 -3.32 -7.03
CA SER A 75 17.72 -2.34 -6.07
C SER A 75 16.25 -2.07 -6.29
N ILE A 76 15.55 -1.62 -5.24
CA ILE A 76 14.29 -0.87 -5.38
C ILE A 76 14.62 0.60 -5.61
N ASP A 77 13.73 1.33 -6.29
CA ASP A 77 13.96 2.74 -6.62
C ASP A 77 13.38 3.67 -5.55
N ARG A 78 12.32 3.24 -4.90
CA ARG A 78 11.63 3.98 -3.83
C ARG A 78 10.71 3.10 -3.01
N ILE A 79 10.34 3.61 -1.84
CA ILE A 79 9.28 3.05 -0.99
C ILE A 79 8.09 4.02 -1.01
N LEU A 80 6.89 3.50 -1.22
CA LEU A 80 5.64 4.25 -1.13
C LEU A 80 4.87 3.76 0.09
N LEU A 81 4.52 4.63 1.01
CA LEU A 81 3.76 4.27 2.20
C LEU A 81 2.27 4.59 2.01
N THR A 82 1.42 3.65 2.38
CA THR A 82 -0.03 3.86 2.39
C THR A 82 -0.48 4.67 3.61
N SER A 83 0.34 4.72 4.67
CA SER A 83 0.05 5.45 5.90
C SER A 83 1.28 5.52 6.79
N ARG A 84 1.29 6.49 7.72
CA ARG A 84 2.30 6.59 8.79
C ARG A 84 2.20 5.51 9.85
N ARG A 85 1.17 4.66 9.84
CA ARG A 85 0.94 3.64 10.87
C ARG A 85 2.07 2.61 10.91
N PHE A 86 2.56 2.31 12.10
CA PHE A 86 3.71 1.43 12.35
C PHE A 86 3.67 0.08 11.61
N PRO A 87 2.51 -0.60 11.46
CA PRO A 87 2.45 -1.86 10.72
C PRO A 87 2.79 -1.79 9.24
N VAL A 88 2.80 -0.61 8.65
CA VAL A 88 3.15 -0.40 7.23
C VAL A 88 4.41 0.43 7.05
N SER A 89 4.81 1.21 8.06
CA SER A 89 5.89 2.19 7.94
C SER A 89 7.11 1.91 8.83
N GLY A 90 6.96 1.11 9.90
CA GLY A 90 8.01 0.93 10.91
C GLY A 90 9.33 0.36 10.38
N GLY A 91 9.28 -0.45 9.32
CA GLY A 91 10.47 -1.03 8.68
C GLY A 91 11.08 -0.16 7.57
N ALA A 92 10.44 0.95 7.19
CA ALA A 92 10.78 1.69 5.97
C ALA A 92 12.21 2.23 5.96
N LEU A 93 12.66 2.84 7.06
CA LEU A 93 14.02 3.40 7.14
C LEU A 93 15.10 2.33 6.94
N HIS A 94 14.99 1.21 7.64
CA HIS A 94 15.96 0.12 7.52
C HIS A 94 15.98 -0.49 6.11
N ILE A 95 14.79 -0.67 5.51
CA ILE A 95 14.71 -1.19 4.15
C ILE A 95 15.32 -0.18 3.16
N ALA A 96 15.01 1.10 3.29
CA ALA A 96 15.61 2.14 2.45
C ALA A 96 17.14 2.13 2.50
N GLN A 97 17.72 2.07 3.70
CA GLN A 97 19.15 1.98 3.92
C GLN A 97 19.78 0.71 3.32
N ALA A 98 19.10 -0.43 3.44
CA ALA A 98 19.56 -1.70 2.89
C ALA A 98 19.64 -1.73 1.36
N PHE A 99 18.92 -0.80 0.69
CA PHE A 99 18.91 -0.64 -0.76
C PHE A 99 19.59 0.65 -1.25
N GLY A 100 20.40 1.31 -0.43
CA GLY A 100 21.22 2.47 -0.83
C GLY A 100 20.52 3.81 -0.57
N ASP A 101 19.83 3.94 0.56
CA ASP A 101 19.13 5.14 0.99
C ASP A 101 18.06 5.63 -0.01
N VAL A 102 17.28 4.69 -0.53
CA VAL A 102 16.21 5.02 -1.47
C VAL A 102 15.14 5.91 -0.84
N PRO A 103 14.52 6.82 -1.60
CA PRO A 103 13.53 7.74 -1.04
C PRO A 103 12.28 7.01 -0.55
N ILE A 104 11.74 7.50 0.57
CA ILE A 104 10.51 7.02 1.20
C ILE A 104 9.45 8.10 1.00
N HIS A 105 8.37 7.74 0.33
CA HIS A 105 7.30 8.65 -0.01
C HIS A 105 6.05 8.39 0.84
N ILE A 106 5.42 9.47 1.29
CA ILE A 106 4.18 9.44 2.07
C ILE A 106 3.35 10.70 1.78
N HIS A 107 2.06 10.66 2.06
CA HIS A 107 1.20 11.86 2.03
C HIS A 107 1.69 12.93 3.02
N CYS A 108 1.53 14.21 2.71
CA CYS A 108 2.01 15.32 3.55
C CYS A 108 1.55 15.25 5.01
N ASP A 109 0.31 14.81 5.28
CA ASP A 109 -0.23 14.64 6.64
C ASP A 109 0.49 13.56 7.46
N GLY A 110 1.28 12.70 6.81
CA GLY A 110 2.09 11.67 7.47
C GLY A 110 3.53 12.08 7.74
N GLN A 111 4.08 13.06 7.00
CA GLN A 111 5.50 13.40 7.02
C GLN A 111 6.01 13.77 8.42
N SER A 112 5.35 14.71 9.08
CA SER A 112 5.79 15.17 10.40
C SER A 112 5.90 14.04 11.44
N ALA A 113 4.96 13.10 11.43
CA ALA A 113 5.01 11.96 12.35
C ALA A 113 6.16 11.00 12.04
N MET A 114 6.49 10.81 10.75
CA MET A 114 7.61 9.99 10.32
C MET A 114 8.95 10.66 10.65
N GLU A 115 9.10 11.93 10.33
CA GLU A 115 10.34 12.68 10.52
C GLU A 115 10.71 12.88 11.99
N THR A 116 9.70 13.08 12.85
CA THR A 116 9.91 13.21 14.30
C THR A 116 9.98 11.88 15.04
N GLY A 117 9.62 10.79 14.39
CA GLY A 117 9.52 9.47 15.04
C GLY A 117 8.40 9.44 16.09
N ASP A 118 7.27 10.10 15.80
CA ASP A 118 6.14 10.17 16.73
C ASP A 118 5.50 8.79 16.93
N PHE A 119 5.92 8.12 17.99
CA PHE A 119 5.47 6.78 18.35
C PHE A 119 3.98 6.72 18.74
N PHE A 120 3.38 7.85 19.08
CA PHE A 120 1.98 7.92 19.49
C PHE A 120 1.04 7.99 18.29
N THR A 121 1.22 8.94 17.37
CA THR A 121 0.35 9.07 16.19
C THR A 121 0.63 8.00 15.13
N THR A 122 1.85 7.45 15.06
CA THR A 122 2.15 6.26 14.26
C THR A 122 1.61 4.97 14.89
N TRP A 123 1.25 5.07 16.16
CA TRP A 123 0.78 3.95 16.98
C TRP A 123 1.81 2.88 17.30
N ALA A 124 3.10 3.17 17.15
CA ALA A 124 4.21 2.30 17.53
C ALA A 124 4.16 1.96 19.02
N SER A 125 3.71 2.90 19.87
CA SER A 125 3.50 2.70 21.31
C SER A 125 2.62 1.49 21.64
N ARG A 126 1.69 1.13 20.77
CA ARG A 126 0.81 -0.04 20.95
C ARG A 126 1.55 -1.35 20.75
N PHE A 127 2.68 -1.30 20.07
CA PHE A 127 3.55 -2.44 19.77
C PHE A 127 4.75 -2.49 20.74
N ASP A 128 4.74 -1.66 21.78
CA ASP A 128 5.90 -1.50 22.67
C ASP A 128 7.20 -1.27 21.89
N SER A 129 7.09 -0.40 20.86
CA SER A 129 8.16 -0.11 19.92
C SER A 129 8.32 1.39 19.72
N ASP A 130 9.54 1.80 19.43
CA ASP A 130 9.82 3.14 18.94
C ASP A 130 9.51 3.26 17.44
N MET A 131 9.17 4.45 17.01
CA MET A 131 9.09 4.79 15.60
C MET A 131 10.41 5.42 15.16
N PRO A 132 11.14 4.84 14.18
CA PRO A 132 12.37 5.45 13.68
C PRO A 132 12.09 6.82 13.05
N GLN A 133 12.93 7.84 13.35
CA GLN A 133 12.91 9.10 12.64
C GLN A 133 13.28 8.86 11.18
N THR A 134 12.33 9.07 10.29
CA THR A 134 12.42 8.65 8.91
C THR A 134 12.21 9.87 8.00
N PRO A 135 13.24 10.35 7.31
CA PRO A 135 13.11 11.38 6.28
C PRO A 135 12.16 10.90 5.18
N THR A 136 11.25 11.78 4.77
CA THR A 136 10.23 11.43 3.77
C THR A 136 10.13 12.48 2.68
N VAL A 137 9.63 12.03 1.52
CA VAL A 137 9.27 12.86 0.38
C VAL A 137 7.76 12.80 0.23
N GLU A 138 7.14 13.93 -0.10
CA GLU A 138 5.71 13.97 -0.34
C GLU A 138 5.35 13.17 -1.60
N VAL A 139 4.21 12.48 -1.55
CA VAL A 139 3.46 12.00 -2.71
C VAL A 139 2.11 12.67 -2.70
N GLU A 140 1.76 13.32 -3.82
CA GLU A 140 0.51 14.06 -3.96
C GLU A 140 -0.66 13.11 -4.28
N GLU A 141 -1.86 13.52 -3.89
CA GLU A 141 -3.08 12.84 -4.35
C GLU A 141 -3.18 12.85 -5.87
N ASN A 142 -3.56 11.73 -6.45
CA ASN A 142 -3.63 11.50 -7.89
C ASN A 142 -2.29 11.55 -8.64
N GLU A 143 -1.16 11.59 -7.94
CA GLU A 143 0.15 11.47 -8.56
C GLU A 143 0.25 10.17 -9.35
N ILE A 144 0.78 10.29 -10.57
CA ILE A 144 1.05 9.14 -11.45
C ILE A 144 2.53 8.81 -11.37
N ILE A 145 2.83 7.58 -11.00
CA ILE A 145 4.19 7.06 -10.83
C ILE A 145 4.45 6.02 -11.93
N PRO A 146 5.18 6.39 -13.00
CA PRO A 146 5.39 5.50 -14.13
C PRO A 146 6.39 4.39 -13.81
N LEU A 147 6.15 3.20 -14.39
CA LEU A 147 7.06 2.05 -14.35
C LEU A 147 7.39 1.51 -15.76
N GLY A 148 7.10 2.28 -16.81
CA GLY A 148 7.42 1.98 -18.20
C GLY A 148 6.36 1.17 -18.92
N ASP A 149 6.05 -0.01 -18.45
CA ASP A 149 4.99 -0.89 -18.97
C ASP A 149 3.66 -0.74 -18.23
N GLY A 150 3.61 0.20 -17.30
CA GLY A 150 2.43 0.57 -16.53
C GLY A 150 2.76 1.68 -15.54
N GLU A 151 1.82 1.97 -14.66
CA GLU A 151 1.91 3.04 -13.68
C GLU A 151 1.18 2.68 -12.39
N LEU A 152 1.56 3.35 -11.29
CA LEU A 152 0.77 3.43 -10.08
C LEU A 152 0.16 4.82 -9.99
N GLN A 153 -1.09 4.90 -9.54
CA GLN A 153 -1.77 6.15 -9.23
C GLN A 153 -2.04 6.21 -7.73
N ALA A 154 -1.59 7.26 -7.06
CA ALA A 154 -1.91 7.51 -5.67
C ALA A 154 -3.37 7.95 -5.53
N ILE A 155 -4.14 7.28 -4.69
CA ILE A 155 -5.56 7.57 -4.44
C ILE A 155 -5.73 7.92 -2.96
N ALA A 156 -6.27 9.09 -2.66
CA ALA A 156 -6.59 9.46 -1.29
C ALA A 156 -7.66 8.54 -0.70
N LEU A 157 -7.32 7.89 0.39
CA LEU A 157 -8.18 6.97 1.13
C LEU A 157 -8.05 7.22 2.65
N PRO A 158 -8.32 8.44 3.12
CA PRO A 158 -8.25 8.77 4.53
C PRO A 158 -9.32 8.05 5.36
N GLY A 159 -9.16 8.14 6.68
CA GLY A 159 -10.16 7.70 7.64
C GLY A 159 -9.61 6.82 8.76
N HIS A 160 -8.77 5.84 8.48
CA HIS A 160 -7.98 5.18 9.53
C HIS A 160 -6.88 6.11 10.07
N SER A 161 -6.33 6.91 9.19
CA SER A 161 -5.45 8.05 9.46
C SER A 161 -5.67 9.11 8.39
N PRO A 162 -5.33 10.39 8.62
CA PRO A 162 -5.56 11.46 7.65
C PRO A 162 -4.70 11.30 6.39
N ASP A 163 -3.51 10.74 6.53
CA ASP A 163 -2.52 10.48 5.48
C ASP A 163 -2.78 9.18 4.66
N GLY A 164 -3.98 8.60 4.78
CA GLY A 164 -4.33 7.34 4.12
C GLY A 164 -4.27 7.44 2.60
N LEU A 165 -3.42 6.63 1.96
CA LEU A 165 -3.33 6.47 0.52
C LEU A 165 -3.57 5.02 0.10
N GLY A 166 -4.14 4.85 -1.09
CA GLY A 166 -4.08 3.59 -1.83
C GLY A 166 -3.28 3.78 -3.12
N TYR A 167 -2.68 2.72 -3.62
CA TYR A 167 -1.95 2.75 -4.89
C TYR A 167 -2.69 1.88 -5.91
N HIS A 168 -3.28 2.53 -6.88
CA HIS A 168 -4.03 1.90 -7.97
C HIS A 168 -3.10 1.59 -9.15
N ILE A 169 -3.24 0.41 -9.72
CA ILE A 169 -2.55 -0.03 -10.93
C ILE A 169 -3.63 -0.19 -12.02
N PRO A 170 -3.86 0.84 -12.85
CA PRO A 170 -5.04 0.91 -13.72
C PRO A 170 -5.15 -0.26 -14.71
N HIS A 171 -4.08 -0.61 -15.42
CA HIS A 171 -4.09 -1.65 -16.43
C HIS A 171 -4.31 -3.06 -15.84
N LEU A 172 -4.05 -3.28 -14.54
CA LEU A 172 -4.36 -4.52 -13.81
C LEU A 172 -5.67 -4.41 -13.03
N SER A 173 -6.30 -3.24 -12.98
CA SER A 173 -7.46 -2.95 -12.14
C SER A 173 -7.24 -3.42 -10.69
N THR A 174 -6.03 -3.17 -10.17
CA THR A 174 -5.59 -3.63 -8.84
C THR A 174 -5.37 -2.42 -7.93
N LEU A 175 -5.88 -2.47 -6.70
CA LEU A 175 -5.69 -1.44 -5.68
C LEU A 175 -4.98 -2.02 -4.46
N ILE A 176 -3.93 -1.37 -4.00
CA ILE A 176 -3.24 -1.65 -2.74
C ILE A 176 -3.77 -0.64 -1.73
N VAL A 177 -4.38 -1.09 -0.63
CA VAL A 177 -5.22 -0.22 0.23
C VAL A 177 -4.60 0.09 1.59
N GLY A 178 -3.62 -0.70 2.04
CA GLY A 178 -3.02 -0.52 3.36
C GLY A 178 -4.03 -0.61 4.51
N THR A 179 -3.90 0.30 5.48
CA THR A 179 -4.63 0.27 6.77
C THR A 179 -6.13 0.49 6.68
N LEU A 180 -6.63 1.06 5.58
CA LEU A 180 -8.07 1.31 5.42
C LEU A 180 -8.89 0.02 5.31
N LEU A 181 -8.34 -1.03 4.70
CA LEU A 181 -8.97 -2.35 4.62
C LEU A 181 -8.07 -3.40 5.27
N PRO A 182 -8.19 -3.65 6.57
CA PRO A 182 -7.37 -4.63 7.26
C PRO A 182 -7.47 -6.02 6.64
N ARG A 183 -8.68 -6.50 6.40
CA ARG A 183 -9.00 -7.79 5.76
C ARG A 183 -10.42 -7.76 5.18
N ALA A 184 -10.72 -8.72 4.31
CA ALA A 184 -12.07 -8.88 3.76
C ALA A 184 -13.18 -9.06 4.82
N ASP A 185 -12.82 -9.60 5.99
CA ASP A 185 -13.72 -9.95 7.08
C ASP A 185 -13.57 -9.09 8.34
N ARG A 186 -12.78 -8.01 8.26
CA ARG A 186 -12.48 -7.16 9.43
C ARG A 186 -12.52 -5.69 9.08
N PRO A 187 -13.37 -4.89 9.76
CA PRO A 187 -13.42 -3.46 9.57
C PRO A 187 -12.19 -2.78 10.16
N THR A 188 -11.82 -1.65 9.60
CA THR A 188 -10.79 -0.77 10.17
C THR A 188 -11.37 0.01 11.35
N ARG A 189 -10.46 0.62 12.16
CA ARG A 189 -10.87 1.48 13.28
C ARG A 189 -10.75 2.96 12.89
N TRP A 190 -11.53 3.79 13.59
CA TRP A 190 -11.57 5.25 13.44
C TRP A 190 -11.28 6.00 14.74
N ASP A 191 -11.09 5.27 15.84
CA ASP A 191 -10.87 5.81 17.20
C ASP A 191 -9.39 6.05 17.53
N LEU A 192 -8.53 6.07 16.50
CA LEU A 192 -7.12 6.35 16.62
C LEU A 192 -6.81 7.84 16.38
N PRO A 193 -5.63 8.35 16.80
CA PRO A 193 -5.24 9.73 16.54
C PRO A 193 -5.36 10.10 15.06
N GLY A 194 -6.23 11.05 14.74
CA GLY A 194 -6.56 11.46 13.37
C GLY A 194 -7.49 10.54 12.61
N GLY A 195 -8.09 9.53 13.27
CA GLY A 195 -9.12 8.68 12.67
C GLY A 195 -10.43 9.42 12.47
N SER A 196 -11.15 9.13 11.37
CA SER A 196 -12.42 9.75 11.01
C SER A 196 -13.36 8.72 10.38
N LEU A 197 -14.48 8.48 11.04
CA LEU A 197 -15.50 7.55 10.53
C LEU A 197 -16.13 8.03 9.22
N LEU A 198 -16.35 9.35 9.08
CA LEU A 198 -16.92 9.93 7.86
C LEU A 198 -15.98 9.80 6.67
N ASP A 199 -14.66 9.99 6.89
CA ASP A 199 -13.66 9.82 5.85
C ASP A 199 -13.54 8.34 5.44
N ILE A 200 -13.67 7.40 6.39
CA ILE A 200 -13.76 5.96 6.06
C ILE A 200 -14.93 5.70 5.11
N VAL A 201 -16.11 6.22 5.43
CA VAL A 201 -17.30 6.08 4.58
C VAL A 201 -17.04 6.64 3.18
N ALA A 202 -16.48 7.84 3.07
CA ALA A 202 -16.16 8.47 1.79
C ALA A 202 -15.13 7.66 1.00
N SER A 203 -14.09 7.14 1.66
CA SER A 203 -13.05 6.32 1.06
C SER A 203 -13.59 4.97 0.54
N PHE A 204 -14.47 4.31 1.30
CA PHE A 204 -15.15 3.09 0.83
C PHE A 204 -16.08 3.36 -0.34
N GLN A 205 -16.80 4.50 -0.34
CA GLN A 205 -17.60 4.92 -1.50
C GLN A 205 -16.73 5.16 -2.73
N THR A 206 -15.53 5.73 -2.55
CA THR A 206 -14.57 5.94 -3.63
C THR A 206 -14.12 4.60 -4.21
N MET A 207 -13.70 3.65 -3.37
CA MET A 207 -13.30 2.31 -3.83
C MET A 207 -14.45 1.57 -4.54
N LYS A 208 -15.69 1.72 -4.08
CA LYS A 208 -16.87 1.09 -4.74
C LYS A 208 -17.14 1.61 -6.14
N ARG A 209 -16.79 2.89 -6.43
CA ARG A 209 -16.91 3.46 -7.78
C ARG A 209 -15.82 3.00 -8.74
N MET A 210 -14.71 2.45 -8.22
CA MET A 210 -13.63 1.93 -9.03
C MET A 210 -13.97 0.54 -9.59
N ASN A 211 -13.61 0.31 -10.85
CA ASN A 211 -13.80 -1.00 -11.49
C ASN A 211 -12.61 -1.93 -11.16
N LEU A 212 -12.57 -2.45 -9.93
CA LEU A 212 -11.46 -3.24 -9.41
C LEU A 212 -11.65 -4.73 -9.70
N LYS A 213 -10.57 -5.40 -10.13
CA LYS A 213 -10.46 -6.86 -10.27
C LYS A 213 -9.71 -7.50 -9.11
N SER A 214 -8.89 -6.71 -8.42
CA SER A 214 -8.12 -7.16 -7.24
C SER A 214 -7.94 -6.03 -6.24
N ILE A 215 -8.03 -6.33 -4.95
CA ILE A 215 -7.62 -5.45 -3.85
C ILE A 215 -6.60 -6.21 -3.02
N VAL A 216 -5.46 -5.57 -2.72
CA VAL A 216 -4.50 -6.06 -1.74
C VAL A 216 -4.79 -5.38 -0.40
N PRO A 217 -5.37 -6.09 0.58
CA PRO A 217 -5.66 -5.54 1.90
C PRO A 217 -4.39 -5.46 2.74
N LEU A 218 -4.47 -4.83 3.91
CA LEU A 218 -3.35 -4.77 4.85
C LEU A 218 -2.83 -6.16 5.23
N GLN A 219 -3.71 -7.11 5.46
CA GLN A 219 -3.35 -8.48 5.83
C GLN A 219 -4.17 -9.52 5.06
N GLY A 220 -3.61 -10.73 4.97
CA GLY A 220 -4.26 -11.83 4.29
C GLY A 220 -4.08 -11.82 2.77
N PRO A 221 -4.81 -12.66 2.05
CA PRO A 221 -4.70 -12.78 0.61
C PRO A 221 -5.36 -11.60 -0.11
N ALA A 222 -4.98 -11.38 -1.36
CA ALA A 222 -5.69 -10.43 -2.22
C ALA A 222 -7.14 -10.86 -2.44
N ILE A 223 -8.05 -9.90 -2.35
CA ILE A 223 -9.48 -10.06 -2.64
C ILE A 223 -9.62 -9.97 -4.16
N ARG A 224 -10.20 -10.99 -4.78
CA ARG A 224 -10.24 -11.08 -6.25
C ARG A 224 -11.67 -11.32 -6.75
N GLY A 225 -11.93 -10.82 -7.95
CA GLY A 225 -13.23 -10.91 -8.60
C GLY A 225 -14.10 -9.70 -8.28
N GLN A 226 -14.61 -9.06 -9.34
CA GLN A 226 -15.35 -7.80 -9.23
C GLN A 226 -16.58 -7.92 -8.33
N GLU A 227 -17.37 -8.98 -8.47
CA GLU A 227 -18.57 -9.23 -7.66
C GLU A 227 -18.20 -9.40 -6.18
N HIS A 228 -17.21 -10.24 -5.89
CA HIS A 228 -16.75 -10.47 -4.52
C HIS A 228 -16.17 -9.20 -3.88
N ILE A 229 -15.42 -8.39 -4.64
CA ILE A 229 -14.91 -7.09 -4.18
C ILE A 229 -16.08 -6.17 -3.83
N GLN A 230 -17.09 -6.07 -4.69
CA GLN A 230 -18.27 -5.23 -4.44
C GLN A 230 -19.06 -5.70 -3.22
N GLU A 231 -19.19 -7.01 -3.00
CA GLU A 231 -19.80 -7.59 -1.81
C GLU A 231 -19.02 -7.21 -0.54
N VAL A 232 -17.69 -7.40 -0.55
CA VAL A 232 -16.83 -7.05 0.60
C VAL A 232 -16.92 -5.57 0.91
N LEU A 233 -16.76 -4.70 -0.10
CA LEU A 233 -16.83 -3.25 0.10
C LEU A 233 -18.20 -2.79 0.58
N SER A 234 -19.30 -3.39 0.06
CA SER A 234 -20.65 -3.08 0.51
C SER A 234 -20.86 -3.43 1.96
N ARG A 235 -20.46 -4.64 2.36
CA ARG A 235 -20.59 -5.09 3.75
C ARG A 235 -19.80 -4.21 4.74
N HIS A 236 -18.59 -3.79 4.38
CA HIS A 236 -17.84 -2.84 5.19
C HIS A 236 -18.52 -1.47 5.24
N LEU A 237 -19.00 -0.97 4.11
CA LEU A 237 -19.69 0.31 4.05
C LEU A 237 -20.96 0.31 4.90
N ASP A 238 -21.76 -0.75 4.84
CA ASP A 238 -22.96 -0.91 5.66
C ASP A 238 -22.61 -0.87 7.15
N PHE A 239 -21.52 -1.55 7.56
CA PHE A 239 -21.01 -1.48 8.93
C PHE A 239 -20.66 -0.05 9.37
N PHE A 240 -19.95 0.70 8.53
CA PHE A 240 -19.58 2.07 8.88
C PHE A 240 -20.76 3.04 8.86
N LEU A 241 -21.70 2.87 7.94
CA LEU A 241 -22.95 3.64 7.92
C LEU A 241 -23.82 3.36 9.14
N GLU A 242 -23.91 2.11 9.59
CA GLU A 242 -24.58 1.77 10.83
C GLU A 242 -23.89 2.43 12.03
N ALA A 243 -22.55 2.43 12.08
CA ALA A 243 -21.79 3.13 13.12
C ALA A 243 -22.04 4.65 13.11
N VAL A 244 -22.12 5.28 11.94
CA VAL A 244 -22.46 6.72 11.81
C VAL A 244 -23.86 6.98 12.39
N ASN A 245 -24.83 6.13 12.07
CA ASN A 245 -26.21 6.28 12.56
C ASN A 245 -26.36 5.96 14.06
N ASN A 246 -25.36 5.36 14.67
CA ASN A 246 -25.32 4.96 16.07
C ASN A 246 -24.26 5.74 16.85
N ASP A 247 -24.13 7.03 16.59
CA ASP A 247 -23.22 7.97 17.27
C ASP A 247 -21.77 7.47 17.36
N GLY A 248 -21.28 6.82 16.31
CA GLY A 248 -19.93 6.26 16.23
C GLY A 248 -19.75 4.94 16.98
N GLN A 249 -20.81 4.36 17.52
CA GLN A 249 -20.75 3.04 18.17
C GLN A 249 -20.75 1.92 17.13
N PRO A 250 -19.86 0.95 17.26
CA PRO A 250 -19.77 -0.14 16.31
C PRO A 250 -20.99 -1.05 16.35
N PRO A 251 -21.42 -1.56 15.18
CA PRO A 251 -22.46 -2.56 15.11
C PRO A 251 -22.11 -3.83 15.91
N THR A 252 -23.08 -4.40 16.59
CA THR A 252 -22.91 -5.65 17.35
C THR A 252 -22.97 -6.89 16.47
N SER A 253 -23.50 -6.76 15.26
CA SER A 253 -23.69 -7.83 14.28
C SER A 253 -22.40 -8.28 13.58
N TRP A 254 -21.36 -7.47 13.62
CA TRP A 254 -20.08 -7.82 13.00
C TRP A 254 -19.20 -8.61 13.97
N HIS A 255 -18.60 -9.69 13.49
CA HIS A 255 -17.69 -10.48 14.32
C HIS A 255 -16.51 -9.64 14.84
N ARG A 256 -16.29 -9.69 16.13
CA ARG A 256 -15.14 -9.02 16.73
C ARG A 256 -13.86 -9.67 16.22
N PRO A 257 -12.85 -8.86 15.85
CA PRO A 257 -11.57 -9.40 15.47
C PRO A 257 -10.92 -10.13 16.63
N ALA A 258 -10.04 -11.08 16.32
CA ALA A 258 -9.22 -11.72 17.33
C ALA A 258 -8.39 -10.70 18.12
N ALA A 259 -8.05 -11.04 19.38
CA ALA A 259 -7.26 -10.16 20.24
C ALA A 259 -5.94 -9.70 19.61
N THR A 260 -5.35 -10.52 18.77
CA THR A 260 -4.13 -10.21 17.99
C THR A 260 -4.31 -9.13 16.93
N ALA A 261 -5.55 -8.79 16.55
CA ALA A 261 -5.85 -7.73 15.59
C ALA A 261 -6.28 -6.43 16.27
N LEU A 262 -6.03 -6.29 17.57
CA LEU A 262 -6.46 -5.20 18.45
C LEU A 262 -6.12 -3.80 17.93
N TRP A 263 -5.03 -3.66 17.25
CA TRP A 263 -4.53 -2.39 16.76
C TRP A 263 -5.09 -1.99 15.39
N LEU A 264 -5.69 -2.94 14.64
CA LEU A 264 -6.27 -2.67 13.32
C LEU A 264 -7.76 -2.39 13.36
N THR A 265 -8.42 -2.96 14.33
CA THR A 265 -9.87 -2.90 14.43
C THR A 265 -10.27 -2.42 15.82
N PRO A 266 -11.42 -1.78 15.93
CA PRO A 266 -11.94 -1.35 17.22
C PRO A 266 -12.03 -2.50 18.21
N LEU A 267 -11.58 -2.27 19.43
CA LEU A 267 -11.54 -3.30 20.45
C LEU A 267 -11.87 -2.80 21.81
N ALA A 268 -11.97 -3.79 22.67
CA ALA A 268 -12.07 -3.50 24.05
C ALA A 268 -10.92 -2.61 24.55
N PRO A 269 -11.26 -1.55 25.22
CA PRO A 269 -12.63 -1.20 25.35
C PRO A 269 -13.15 -0.45 24.11
N TRP A 270 -13.29 -1.13 22.98
CA TRP A 270 -14.31 -0.77 22.04
C TRP A 270 -15.54 -0.79 22.89
N PRO A 271 -16.34 0.30 23.01
CA PRO A 271 -17.23 0.43 24.13
C PRO A 271 -18.07 -0.85 24.27
N LEU A 272 -17.68 -1.67 25.22
CA LEU A 272 -18.56 -2.71 25.70
C LEU A 272 -19.73 -1.95 26.26
N LYS A 273 -20.94 -2.14 25.72
CA LYS A 273 -22.14 -1.77 26.47
C LYS A 273 -21.90 -2.30 27.87
N GLU A 274 -21.90 -1.42 28.86
CA GLU A 274 -21.96 -1.84 30.25
C GLU A 274 -23.01 -2.93 30.31
N GLN A 275 -22.62 -4.13 30.69
CA GLN A 275 -23.60 -5.15 30.95
C GLN A 275 -24.50 -4.56 32.04
N GLU A 276 -25.69 -4.18 31.67
CA GLU A 276 -26.71 -3.83 32.66
C GLU A 276 -26.69 -4.99 33.64
N SER A 277 -26.12 -4.73 34.81
CA SER A 277 -26.17 -5.65 35.96
C SER A 277 -27.63 -5.79 36.33
N VAL A 278 -28.19 -6.94 35.97
CA VAL A 278 -29.51 -7.39 36.49
C VAL A 278 -29.39 -7.71 37.96
#